data_051170ba0d4b7898ad227c02645706b0
#
_entry.id   051170ba0d4b7898ad227c02645706b0
#
_cell.length_a   1.000
_cell.length_b   1.000
_cell.length_c   1.000
_cell.angle_alpha   90.00
_cell.angle_beta   90.00
_cell.angle_gamma   90.00
#
_symmetry.space_group_name_H-M   'P 1'
#
loop_
_entity.id
_entity.type
_entity.pdbx_description
1 polymer ?
#
loop_
_entity_poly.entity_id
_entity_poly.type
_entity_poly.pdbx_seq_one_letter_code
_entity_poly.pdbx_strand_id
1 'polypeptide(L)'
;MDIINSIKYCRDKRKVASVYLDKEDTCHHLTGYITACNDDEVLIAHINTRGEYDGFVYEYASNVYRVDYDGEYENKIGTLYKLKHQSHPQFEPDEGNILFSLLKFAENSKLLVSLEDEENSVTGFLKSFSDTQIELETVNEYGKYSGVTVIDLEMVETISVDTDYEQDVKLLADNNTENGSVC
;
A
#
# COMPACT_ATOMS: atom_id res chain seq x y z
N MET A 1 -15.15 -17.82 12.75
CA MET A 1 -13.78 -17.27 12.70
C MET A 1 -13.99 -15.77 12.66
N ASP A 2 -13.33 -14.98 13.48
CA ASP A 2 -13.40 -13.53 13.40
C ASP A 2 -12.50 -12.98 12.27
N ILE A 3 -12.59 -11.68 12.01
CA ILE A 3 -11.87 -11.03 10.90
C ILE A 3 -10.36 -11.20 11.05
N ILE A 4 -9.81 -10.92 12.23
CA ILE A 4 -8.35 -11.02 12.50
C ILE A 4 -7.84 -12.45 12.28
N ASN A 5 -8.57 -13.45 12.75
CA ASN A 5 -8.19 -14.83 12.51
C ASN A 5 -8.30 -15.22 11.03
N SER A 6 -9.23 -14.63 10.28
CA SER A 6 -9.31 -14.83 8.82
C SER A 6 -8.12 -14.21 8.09
N ILE A 7 -7.70 -12.99 8.48
CA ILE A 7 -6.51 -12.31 7.96
C ILE A 7 -5.25 -13.15 8.24
N LYS A 8 -5.04 -13.56 9.50
CA LYS A 8 -3.91 -14.42 9.91
C LYS A 8 -3.89 -15.76 9.14
N TYR A 9 -5.07 -16.36 8.95
CA TYR A 9 -5.20 -17.57 8.13
C TYR A 9 -4.78 -17.35 6.67
N CYS A 10 -5.22 -16.25 6.03
CA CYS A 10 -4.83 -15.93 4.65
C CYS A 10 -3.33 -15.71 4.53
N ARG A 11 -2.69 -14.99 5.47
CA ARG A 11 -1.24 -14.83 5.56
C ARG A 11 -0.52 -16.18 5.65
N ASP A 12 -0.87 -16.99 6.63
CA ASP A 12 -0.18 -18.27 6.94
C ASP A 12 -0.32 -19.28 5.80
N LYS A 13 -1.45 -19.25 5.08
CA LYS A 13 -1.72 -20.12 3.93
C LYS A 13 -1.33 -19.50 2.59
N ARG A 14 -0.79 -18.27 2.59
CA ARG A 14 -0.43 -17.51 1.38
C ARG A 14 -1.58 -17.49 0.37
N LYS A 15 -2.77 -17.14 0.84
CA LYS A 15 -3.97 -17.01 0.01
C LYS A 15 -4.11 -15.57 -0.47
N VAL A 16 -4.59 -15.41 -1.69
CA VAL A 16 -5.13 -14.13 -2.13
C VAL A 16 -6.43 -13.89 -1.37
N ALA A 17 -6.55 -12.70 -0.82
CA ALA A 17 -7.75 -12.26 -0.09
C ALA A 17 -8.21 -10.92 -0.64
N SER A 18 -9.52 -10.68 -0.58
CA SER A 18 -10.14 -9.38 -0.78
C SER A 18 -10.51 -8.80 0.58
N VAL A 19 -9.98 -7.63 0.91
CA VAL A 19 -10.16 -6.93 2.19
C VAL A 19 -11.04 -5.71 1.94
N TYR A 20 -12.14 -5.60 2.67
CA TYR A 20 -13.13 -4.54 2.53
C TYR A 20 -13.08 -3.59 3.71
N LEU A 21 -12.99 -2.30 3.42
CA LEU A 21 -12.80 -1.22 4.39
C LEU A 21 -14.07 -0.36 4.56
N ASP A 22 -14.80 -0.11 3.48
CA ASP A 22 -16.01 0.71 3.49
C ASP A 22 -17.28 -0.16 3.43
N LYS A 23 -18.15 0.00 4.43
CA LYS A 23 -19.43 -0.72 4.51
C LYS A 23 -20.48 -0.17 3.53
N GLU A 24 -20.31 1.10 3.12
CA GLU A 24 -21.25 1.78 2.22
C GLU A 24 -20.85 1.56 0.75
N ASP A 25 -19.56 1.31 0.48
CA ASP A 25 -19.06 0.96 -0.86
C ASP A 25 -18.41 -0.43 -0.90
N THR A 26 -19.25 -1.44 -1.03
CA THR A 26 -18.82 -2.84 -1.10
C THR A 26 -18.19 -3.23 -2.44
N CYS A 27 -18.13 -2.32 -3.42
CA CYS A 27 -17.47 -2.56 -4.70
C CYS A 27 -15.96 -2.29 -4.61
N HIS A 28 -15.53 -1.44 -3.69
CA HIS A 28 -14.12 -1.16 -3.45
C HIS A 28 -13.55 -2.09 -2.38
N HIS A 29 -12.50 -2.78 -2.73
CA HIS A 29 -11.77 -3.67 -1.83
C HIS A 29 -10.31 -3.82 -2.30
N LEU A 30 -9.43 -4.04 -1.36
CA LEU A 30 -8.02 -4.34 -1.62
C LEU A 30 -7.86 -5.85 -1.83
N THR A 31 -7.28 -6.24 -2.97
CA THR A 31 -7.04 -7.66 -3.26
C THR A 31 -5.56 -7.95 -3.32
N GLY A 32 -5.10 -8.99 -2.61
CA GLY A 32 -3.69 -9.34 -2.61
C GLY A 32 -3.31 -10.40 -1.61
N TYR A 33 -2.01 -10.53 -1.38
CA TYR A 33 -1.48 -11.38 -0.33
C TYR A 33 -1.29 -10.58 0.95
N ILE A 34 -1.77 -11.11 2.07
CA ILE A 34 -1.41 -10.55 3.38
C ILE A 34 0.04 -10.93 3.66
N THR A 35 0.92 -9.94 3.76
CA THR A 35 2.36 -10.15 3.98
C THR A 35 2.74 -10.08 5.45
N ALA A 36 2.07 -9.22 6.21
CA ALA A 36 2.19 -9.14 7.66
C ALA A 36 0.85 -8.73 8.27
N CYS A 37 0.59 -9.16 9.49
CA CYS A 37 -0.54 -8.67 10.29
C CYS A 37 -0.32 -8.98 11.76
N ASN A 38 -0.83 -8.11 12.61
CA ASN A 38 -1.00 -8.31 14.04
C ASN A 38 -2.45 -8.00 14.45
N ASP A 39 -2.73 -7.67 15.70
CA ASP A 39 -4.09 -7.38 16.14
C ASP A 39 -4.55 -5.97 15.74
N ASP A 40 -3.61 -5.07 15.40
CA ASP A 40 -3.87 -3.67 15.12
C ASP A 40 -3.58 -3.29 13.65
N GLU A 41 -2.72 -4.04 12.95
CA GLU A 41 -2.15 -3.66 11.66
C GLU A 41 -2.25 -4.78 10.62
N VAL A 42 -2.46 -4.41 9.35
CA VAL A 42 -2.48 -5.32 8.20
C VAL A 42 -1.66 -4.73 7.05
N LEU A 43 -0.76 -5.52 6.48
CA LEU A 43 -0.02 -5.16 5.28
C LEU A 43 -0.39 -6.10 4.13
N ILE A 44 -0.84 -5.50 3.05
CA ILE A 44 -1.32 -6.18 1.84
C ILE A 44 -0.32 -5.94 0.71
N ALA A 45 0.23 -7.00 0.14
CA ALA A 45 0.89 -6.98 -1.16
C ALA A 45 -0.20 -6.94 -2.23
N HIS A 46 -0.56 -5.73 -2.67
CA HIS A 46 -1.73 -5.45 -3.49
C HIS A 46 -1.55 -5.96 -4.92
N ILE A 47 -2.61 -6.48 -5.49
CA ILE A 47 -2.69 -6.99 -6.86
C ILE A 47 -3.91 -6.33 -7.52
N ASN A 48 -3.70 -5.64 -8.63
CA ASN A 48 -4.79 -4.98 -9.33
C ASN A 48 -5.77 -5.98 -10.01
N THR A 49 -6.88 -5.47 -10.51
CA THR A 49 -7.95 -6.28 -11.14
C THR A 49 -7.51 -7.04 -12.39
N ARG A 50 -6.35 -6.68 -12.95
CA ARG A 50 -5.71 -7.37 -14.09
C ARG A 50 -4.78 -8.51 -13.65
N GLY A 51 -4.58 -8.70 -12.33
CA GLY A 51 -3.64 -9.67 -11.79
C GLY A 51 -2.18 -9.23 -11.96
N GLU A 52 -1.88 -7.96 -11.80
CA GLU A 52 -0.55 -7.37 -11.89
C GLU A 52 -0.13 -6.81 -10.53
N TYR A 53 1.19 -6.70 -10.33
CA TYR A 53 1.77 -6.04 -9.17
C TYR A 53 1.23 -4.63 -9.03
N ASP A 54 0.81 -4.28 -7.83
CA ASP A 54 0.22 -2.98 -7.50
C ASP A 54 0.65 -2.53 -6.09
N GLY A 55 1.94 -2.61 -5.83
CA GLY A 55 2.54 -2.10 -4.61
C GLY A 55 2.11 -2.77 -3.30
N PHE A 56 2.14 -1.98 -2.24
CA PHE A 56 1.74 -2.39 -0.89
C PHE A 56 0.75 -1.39 -0.32
N VAL A 57 -0.24 -1.89 0.41
CA VAL A 57 -1.19 -1.08 1.15
C VAL A 57 -1.18 -1.51 2.62
N TYR A 58 -0.98 -0.53 3.49
CA TYR A 58 -1.08 -0.68 4.95
C TYR A 58 -2.43 -0.17 5.42
N GLU A 59 -3.04 -0.94 6.32
CA GLU A 59 -4.33 -0.63 6.92
C GLU A 59 -4.34 -0.92 8.41
N TYR A 60 -5.13 -0.16 9.15
CA TYR A 60 -5.49 -0.55 10.50
C TYR A 60 -6.49 -1.70 10.47
N ALA A 61 -6.23 -2.75 11.25
CA ALA A 61 -7.09 -3.92 11.30
C ALA A 61 -8.54 -3.59 11.76
N SER A 62 -8.71 -2.51 12.52
CA SER A 62 -10.01 -2.00 12.96
C SER A 62 -10.89 -1.49 11.80
N ASN A 63 -10.29 -1.07 10.68
CA ASN A 63 -11.00 -0.59 9.49
C ASN A 63 -11.57 -1.74 8.67
N VAL A 64 -11.04 -2.96 8.85
CA VAL A 64 -11.48 -4.13 8.07
C VAL A 64 -12.80 -4.67 8.62
N TYR A 65 -13.85 -4.62 7.82
CA TYR A 65 -15.15 -5.18 8.22
C TYR A 65 -15.49 -6.51 7.55
N ARG A 66 -14.81 -6.88 6.45
CA ARG A 66 -15.04 -8.13 5.70
C ARG A 66 -13.75 -8.59 5.03
N VAL A 67 -13.55 -9.90 4.99
CA VAL A 67 -12.46 -10.56 4.27
C VAL A 67 -13.02 -11.73 3.49
N ASP A 68 -12.83 -11.73 2.17
CA ASP A 68 -13.18 -12.84 1.29
C ASP A 68 -11.90 -13.56 0.83
N TYR A 69 -11.95 -14.88 0.77
CA TYR A 69 -10.87 -15.73 0.26
C TYR A 69 -11.43 -17.05 -0.27
N ASP A 70 -10.65 -17.75 -1.10
CA ASP A 70 -11.06 -19.00 -1.77
C ASP A 70 -12.26 -18.86 -2.73
N GLY A 71 -12.71 -17.64 -3.01
CA GLY A 71 -13.74 -17.34 -3.99
C GLY A 71 -13.23 -17.43 -5.44
N GLU A 72 -14.14 -17.38 -6.39
CA GLU A 72 -13.79 -17.39 -7.83
C GLU A 72 -12.97 -16.16 -8.21
N TYR A 73 -13.26 -15.01 -7.59
CA TYR A 73 -12.55 -13.76 -7.87
C TYR A 73 -11.10 -13.82 -7.39
N GLU A 74 -10.85 -14.18 -6.12
CA GLU A 74 -9.52 -14.29 -5.54
C GLU A 74 -8.68 -15.35 -6.28
N ASN A 75 -9.29 -16.47 -6.63
CA ASN A 75 -8.65 -17.53 -7.40
C ASN A 75 -8.29 -17.05 -8.83
N LYS A 76 -9.16 -16.27 -9.48
CA LYS A 76 -8.87 -15.64 -10.78
C LYS A 76 -7.69 -14.70 -10.69
N ILE A 77 -7.70 -13.77 -9.72
CA ILE A 77 -6.62 -12.77 -9.55
C ILE A 77 -5.28 -13.46 -9.26
N GLY A 78 -5.24 -14.39 -8.31
CA GLY A 78 -4.03 -15.16 -7.99
C GLY A 78 -3.52 -16.00 -9.15
N THR A 79 -4.41 -16.53 -10.00
CA THR A 79 -4.02 -17.27 -11.21
C THR A 79 -3.42 -16.34 -12.26
N LEU A 80 -4.03 -15.18 -12.53
CA LEU A 80 -3.50 -14.19 -13.47
C LEU A 80 -2.14 -13.69 -13.03
N TYR A 81 -1.97 -13.37 -11.74
CA TYR A 81 -0.71 -12.93 -11.16
C TYR A 81 0.43 -13.93 -11.44
N LYS A 82 0.17 -15.22 -11.22
CA LYS A 82 1.13 -16.30 -11.51
C LYS A 82 1.42 -16.47 -13.00
N LEU A 83 0.37 -16.48 -13.83
CA LEU A 83 0.51 -16.66 -15.29
C LEU A 83 1.25 -15.50 -15.96
N LYS A 84 1.12 -14.29 -15.40
CA LYS A 84 1.83 -13.09 -15.85
C LYS A 84 3.24 -12.97 -15.26
N HIS A 85 3.69 -13.95 -14.47
CA HIS A 85 5.00 -13.94 -13.81
C HIS A 85 5.23 -12.70 -12.95
N GLN A 86 4.18 -12.18 -12.33
CA GLN A 86 4.27 -11.04 -11.43
C GLN A 86 4.86 -11.44 -10.08
N SER A 87 5.52 -10.51 -9.43
CA SER A 87 6.06 -10.70 -8.08
C SER A 87 6.16 -9.36 -7.36
N HIS A 88 5.93 -9.36 -6.06
CA HIS A 88 6.25 -8.23 -5.19
C HIS A 88 7.72 -8.26 -4.79
N PRO A 89 8.35 -7.09 -4.60
CA PRO A 89 9.65 -7.01 -3.93
C PRO A 89 9.61 -7.73 -2.60
N GLN A 90 10.66 -8.47 -2.28
CA GLN A 90 10.74 -9.18 -1.02
C GLN A 90 11.34 -8.27 0.05
N PHE A 91 10.63 -8.07 1.13
CA PHE A 91 11.15 -7.58 2.40
C PHE A 91 10.43 -8.32 3.52
N GLU A 92 11.05 -8.37 4.69
CA GLU A 92 10.50 -9.08 5.85
C GLU A 92 10.02 -8.04 6.87
N PRO A 93 8.71 -7.72 6.91
CA PRO A 93 8.18 -6.80 7.89
C PRO A 93 8.31 -7.36 9.32
N ASP A 94 8.72 -6.53 10.27
CA ASP A 94 8.61 -6.84 11.68
C ASP A 94 7.13 -6.78 12.10
N GLU A 95 6.55 -7.90 12.50
CA GLU A 95 5.15 -7.97 12.94
C GLU A 95 4.87 -7.15 14.21
N GLY A 96 5.90 -6.79 14.97
CA GLY A 96 5.78 -5.87 16.11
C GLY A 96 5.72 -4.39 15.70
N ASN A 97 6.08 -4.07 14.44
CA ASN A 97 6.07 -2.71 13.91
C ASN A 97 5.98 -2.71 12.38
N ILE A 98 4.82 -3.09 11.87
CA ILE A 98 4.59 -3.32 10.43
C ILE A 98 4.73 -2.01 9.64
N LEU A 99 4.09 -0.94 10.13
CA LEU A 99 4.16 0.37 9.49
C LEU A 99 5.59 0.87 9.36
N PHE A 100 6.35 0.83 10.46
CA PHE A 100 7.75 1.28 10.45
C PHE A 100 8.58 0.48 9.42
N SER A 101 8.36 -0.83 9.34
CA SER A 101 9.03 -1.70 8.36
C SER A 101 8.70 -1.31 6.92
N LEU A 102 7.43 -1.00 6.63
CA LEU A 102 6.99 -0.54 5.30
C LEU A 102 7.61 0.81 4.94
N LEU A 103 7.56 1.79 5.85
CA LEU A 103 8.14 3.11 5.62
C LEU A 103 9.67 3.03 5.41
N LYS A 104 10.34 2.18 6.18
CA LYS A 104 11.77 1.95 6.02
C LYS A 104 12.11 1.28 4.68
N PHE A 105 11.27 0.36 4.23
CA PHE A 105 11.39 -0.25 2.91
C PHE A 105 11.21 0.81 1.81
N ALA A 106 10.18 1.67 1.91
CA ALA A 106 9.93 2.74 0.95
C ALA A 106 11.09 3.75 0.88
N GLU A 107 11.62 4.18 2.05
CA GLU A 107 12.78 5.07 2.14
C GLU A 107 14.01 4.48 1.43
N ASN A 108 14.38 3.25 1.78
CA ASN A 108 15.57 2.58 1.24
C ASN A 108 15.46 2.33 -0.27
N SER A 109 14.25 2.07 -0.76
CA SER A 109 13.96 1.78 -2.17
C SER A 109 13.61 3.04 -2.98
N LYS A 110 13.54 4.22 -2.33
CA LYS A 110 13.14 5.49 -2.93
C LYS A 110 11.80 5.41 -3.65
N LEU A 111 10.84 4.77 -3.02
CA LEU A 111 9.47 4.64 -3.50
C LEU A 111 8.64 5.84 -3.06
N LEU A 112 7.63 6.17 -3.85
CA LEU A 112 6.60 7.12 -3.43
C LEU A 112 5.66 6.47 -2.43
N VAL A 113 5.19 7.29 -1.51
CA VAL A 113 4.22 6.93 -0.47
C VAL A 113 3.03 7.88 -0.62
N SER A 114 1.83 7.35 -0.59
CA SER A 114 0.59 8.13 -0.44
C SER A 114 0.02 7.89 0.95
N LEU A 115 -0.35 8.99 1.60
CA LEU A 115 -1.05 9.01 2.89
C LEU A 115 -2.46 9.53 2.64
N GLU A 116 -3.46 8.76 3.04
CA GLU A 116 -4.87 9.09 2.84
C GLU A 116 -5.55 9.30 4.18
N ASP A 117 -6.33 10.37 4.28
CA ASP A 117 -7.31 10.64 5.33
C ASP A 117 -8.72 10.69 4.71
N GLU A 118 -9.78 10.92 5.51
CA GLU A 118 -11.18 10.94 5.07
C GLU A 118 -11.45 11.85 3.86
N GLU A 119 -10.66 12.91 3.65
CA GLU A 119 -10.95 13.95 2.65
C GLU A 119 -9.81 14.17 1.64
N ASN A 120 -8.58 13.77 1.99
CA ASN A 120 -7.39 14.14 1.25
C ASN A 120 -6.43 12.97 1.05
N SER A 121 -5.63 13.07 -0.02
CA SER A 121 -4.46 12.21 -0.25
C SER A 121 -3.23 13.08 -0.49
N VAL A 122 -2.12 12.72 0.14
CA VAL A 122 -0.83 13.39 0.00
C VAL A 122 0.22 12.38 -0.45
N THR A 123 0.81 12.62 -1.61
CA THR A 123 1.83 11.73 -2.21
C THR A 123 3.21 12.41 -2.19
N GLY A 124 4.24 11.65 -1.84
CA GLY A 124 5.61 12.17 -1.83
C GLY A 124 6.67 11.13 -1.54
N PHE A 125 7.93 11.57 -1.62
CA PHE A 125 9.06 10.78 -1.13
C PHE A 125 9.20 10.96 0.37
N LEU A 126 9.47 9.86 1.06
CA LEU A 126 9.69 9.88 2.50
C LEU A 126 10.97 10.65 2.81
N LYS A 127 10.87 11.66 3.67
CA LYS A 127 12.00 12.47 4.14
C LYS A 127 12.40 12.09 5.56
N SER A 128 11.44 11.94 6.42
CA SER A 128 11.63 11.43 7.78
C SER A 128 10.32 10.88 8.35
N PHE A 129 10.41 10.04 9.36
CA PHE A 129 9.24 9.55 10.09
C PHE A 129 9.61 9.17 11.53
N SER A 130 8.61 9.18 12.39
CA SER A 130 8.66 8.80 13.80
C SER A 130 7.43 7.96 14.16
N ASP A 131 7.27 7.62 15.43
CA ASP A 131 6.10 6.90 15.93
C ASP A 131 4.79 7.70 15.83
N THR A 132 4.86 9.02 15.61
CA THR A 132 3.70 9.91 15.60
C THR A 132 3.55 10.73 14.32
N GLN A 133 4.57 10.88 13.51
CA GLN A 133 4.55 11.80 12.37
C GLN A 133 5.33 11.25 11.18
N ILE A 134 4.85 11.59 9.99
CA ILE A 134 5.55 11.36 8.71
C ILE A 134 5.80 12.72 8.04
N GLU A 135 7.01 12.92 7.53
CA GLU A 135 7.40 14.08 6.71
C GLU A 135 7.66 13.61 5.28
N LEU A 136 6.93 14.18 4.32
CA LEU A 136 7.06 13.89 2.89
C LEU A 136 7.59 15.10 2.13
N GLU A 137 8.51 14.87 1.19
CA GLU A 137 8.72 15.76 0.04
C GLU A 137 7.63 15.48 -0.99
N THR A 138 6.63 16.36 -1.03
CA THR A 138 5.41 16.13 -1.79
C THR A 138 5.60 16.33 -3.29
N VAL A 139 4.93 15.47 -4.05
CA VAL A 139 4.91 15.50 -5.51
C VAL A 139 3.44 15.51 -5.96
N ASN A 140 3.11 16.37 -6.92
CA ASN A 140 1.77 16.42 -7.47
C ASN A 140 1.57 15.36 -8.57
N GLU A 141 0.33 15.21 -9.05
CA GLU A 141 -0.07 14.25 -10.09
C GLU A 141 0.71 14.37 -11.42
N TYR A 142 1.41 15.49 -11.64
CA TYR A 142 2.26 15.71 -12.82
C TYR A 142 3.75 15.42 -12.55
N GLY A 143 4.08 14.79 -11.43
CA GLY A 143 5.46 14.49 -11.03
C GLY A 143 6.28 15.72 -10.67
N LYS A 144 5.64 16.83 -10.24
CA LYS A 144 6.37 18.06 -9.87
C LYS A 144 6.40 18.20 -8.36
N TYR A 145 7.58 18.57 -7.84
CA TYR A 145 7.72 18.95 -6.44
C TYR A 145 6.73 20.05 -6.05
N SER A 146 6.01 19.85 -4.95
CA SER A 146 4.98 20.77 -4.46
C SER A 146 5.17 21.21 -3.01
N GLY A 147 6.30 20.86 -2.39
CA GLY A 147 6.65 21.31 -1.05
C GLY A 147 7.01 20.19 -0.10
N VAL A 148 6.93 20.49 1.19
CA VAL A 148 7.11 19.52 2.28
C VAL A 148 5.87 19.54 3.15
N THR A 149 5.35 18.35 3.47
CA THR A 149 4.21 18.19 4.36
C THR A 149 4.59 17.29 5.53
N VAL A 150 4.18 17.69 6.73
CA VAL A 150 4.28 16.88 7.95
C VAL A 150 2.88 16.52 8.38
N ILE A 151 2.62 15.22 8.53
CA ILE A 151 1.31 14.68 8.87
C ILE A 151 1.43 13.87 10.17
N ASP A 152 0.45 14.05 11.06
CA ASP A 152 0.28 13.23 12.25
C ASP A 152 -0.29 11.87 11.86
N LEU A 153 0.35 10.79 12.30
CA LEU A 153 -0.07 9.42 11.97
C LEU A 153 -1.47 9.06 12.48
N GLU A 154 -1.93 9.70 13.56
CA GLU A 154 -3.31 9.48 14.07
C GLU A 154 -4.39 9.95 13.08
N MET A 155 -4.03 10.81 12.11
CA MET A 155 -4.94 11.33 11.09
C MET A 155 -4.92 10.51 9.79
N VAL A 156 -4.01 9.56 9.66
CA VAL A 156 -3.83 8.75 8.43
C VAL A 156 -4.64 7.46 8.56
N GLU A 157 -5.49 7.19 7.59
CA GLU A 157 -6.31 5.97 7.53
C GLU A 157 -5.62 4.86 6.73
N THR A 158 -5.14 5.20 5.53
CA THR A 158 -4.51 4.26 4.60
C THR A 158 -3.13 4.76 4.18
N ILE A 159 -2.18 3.86 4.05
CA ILE A 159 -0.86 4.17 3.49
C ILE A 159 -0.58 3.25 2.32
N SER A 160 -0.41 3.85 1.14
CA SER A 160 -0.06 3.15 -0.09
C SER A 160 1.41 3.38 -0.45
N VAL A 161 2.08 2.35 -0.93
CA VAL A 161 3.48 2.41 -1.37
C VAL A 161 3.62 1.71 -2.70
N ASP A 162 4.10 2.45 -3.71
CA ASP A 162 4.44 1.90 -5.04
C ASP A 162 3.25 1.21 -5.74
N THR A 163 2.01 1.70 -5.52
CA THR A 163 0.86 1.25 -6.31
C THR A 163 0.92 1.81 -7.74
N ASP A 164 0.04 1.39 -8.62
CA ASP A 164 -0.01 1.88 -10.01
C ASP A 164 0.05 3.42 -10.06
N TYR A 165 -0.64 4.11 -9.13
CA TYR A 165 -0.63 5.58 -9.05
C TYR A 165 0.73 6.15 -8.67
N GLU A 166 1.35 5.66 -7.60
CA GLU A 166 2.68 6.12 -7.18
C GLU A 166 3.74 5.82 -8.24
N GLN A 167 3.64 4.68 -8.93
CA GLN A 167 4.56 4.33 -10.02
C GLN A 167 4.45 5.31 -11.18
N ASP A 168 3.24 5.67 -11.60
CA ASP A 168 3.00 6.64 -12.67
C ASP A 168 3.51 8.04 -12.28
N VAL A 169 3.22 8.51 -11.07
CA VAL A 169 3.70 9.81 -10.56
C VAL A 169 5.22 9.81 -10.45
N LYS A 170 5.82 8.71 -9.99
CA LYS A 170 7.29 8.58 -9.91
C LYS A 170 7.94 8.63 -11.28
N LEU A 171 7.38 7.94 -12.26
CA LEU A 171 7.89 7.96 -13.64
C LEU A 171 7.89 9.39 -14.22
N LEU A 172 6.83 10.17 -13.94
CA LEU A 172 6.76 11.57 -14.34
C LEU A 172 7.79 12.43 -13.59
N ALA A 173 7.99 12.20 -12.29
CA ALA A 173 8.98 12.93 -11.48
C ALA A 173 10.41 12.68 -11.97
N ASP A 174 10.75 11.43 -12.25
CA ASP A 174 12.06 11.04 -12.77
C ASP A 174 12.32 11.70 -14.14
N ASN A 175 11.32 11.68 -15.05
CA ASN A 175 11.41 12.35 -16.35
C ASN A 175 11.57 13.88 -16.24
N ASN A 176 10.87 14.52 -15.29
CA ASN A 176 10.98 15.96 -15.04
C ASN A 176 12.38 16.35 -14.55
N THR A 177 12.99 15.50 -13.72
CA THR A 177 14.34 15.72 -13.18
C THR A 177 15.39 15.59 -14.27
N GLU A 178 15.28 14.61 -15.16
CA GLU A 178 16.21 14.43 -16.29
C GLU A 178 16.14 15.60 -17.29
N ASN A 179 14.92 16.07 -17.61
CA ASN A 179 14.72 17.17 -18.56
C ASN A 179 15.00 18.56 -17.94
N GLY A 180 14.91 18.72 -16.62
CA GLY A 180 15.23 19.97 -15.91
C GLY A 180 16.73 20.23 -15.77
N SER A 181 17.58 19.24 -16.03
CA SER A 181 19.05 19.38 -15.99
C SER A 181 19.67 19.91 -17.29
N VAL A 182 18.86 20.33 -18.26
CA VAL A 182 19.26 20.81 -19.59
C VAL A 182 18.92 22.31 -19.77
N CYS A 183 19.13 23.12 -18.73
CA CYS A 183 19.08 24.59 -18.86
C CYS A 183 20.35 25.21 -18.31
#